data_cf71fb22a207be057e33dcebbd9a1c22
#
_entry.id   cf71fb22a207be057e33dcebbd9a1c22
#
_cell.length_a   1.000
_cell.length_b   1.000
_cell.length_c   1.000
_cell.angle_alpha   90.00
_cell.angle_beta   90.00
_cell.angle_gamma   90.00
#
_symmetry.space_group_name_H-M   'P 1'
#
loop_
_entity.id
_entity.type
_entity.pdbx_description
1 polymer ?
#
loop_
_entity_poly.entity_id
_entity_poly.type
_entity_poly.pdbx_seq_one_letter_code
_entity_poly.pdbx_strand_id
1 'polypeptide(L)'
;MYHPISLFIGIRYLRGRSGDRFSRFVSYMSTAGITIGVMALVTVLSVMNGFEAQLKERILGVLPHAVISQHDGKTPVSETAPQFIQNMSTIAAPEPIVRGEAVIQSSAQLTAGYLIGIEPKLGDPISNHLIAGRLSSLQAGEYKVFLGHSLARSLKVSMGDKVRLMVTNATQFTPLGRIPSQRNFTVAGIFNTGSDVDGQLMIVNMTDASKLMRLPKDTVSGWRVFFSDPFMVTEFADKPMPDGWQWSDWRAQRGELFQAVKMEKNMMGLMLGLIVGVAAFNIISALIMVVMEKQSEVAILKTQGM
;
A
#
# COMPACT_ATOMS: atom_id res chain seq x y z
N MET A 1 12.33 -51.24 24.34
CA MET A 1 11.99 -50.27 23.28
C MET A 1 11.29 -51.04 22.16
N TYR A 2 9.97 -51.04 22.17
CA TYR A 2 9.17 -51.70 21.12
C TYR A 2 9.09 -50.75 19.91
N HIS A 3 10.02 -50.85 18.96
CA HIS A 3 9.76 -50.28 17.64
C HIS A 3 8.81 -51.25 16.92
N PRO A 4 7.69 -50.76 16.38
CA PRO A 4 6.82 -51.62 15.57
C PRO A 4 7.67 -52.15 14.38
N ILE A 5 7.65 -53.49 14.22
CA ILE A 5 8.43 -54.20 13.21
C ILE A 5 8.26 -53.56 11.81
N SER A 6 7.06 -53.09 11.51
CA SER A 6 6.74 -52.40 10.28
C SER A 6 7.59 -51.09 10.06
N LEU A 7 7.83 -50.32 11.15
CA LEU A 7 8.63 -49.09 11.09
C LEU A 7 10.13 -49.40 10.91
N PHE A 8 10.60 -50.47 11.59
CA PHE A 8 11.98 -50.93 11.46
C PHE A 8 12.29 -51.43 10.02
N ILE A 9 11.38 -52.23 9.48
CA ILE A 9 11.45 -52.73 8.12
C ILE A 9 11.40 -51.54 7.13
N GLY A 10 10.45 -50.61 7.31
CA GLY A 10 10.32 -49.41 6.43
C GLY A 10 11.55 -48.54 6.39
N ILE A 11 12.20 -48.24 7.54
CA ILE A 11 13.44 -47.47 7.62
C ILE A 11 14.63 -48.22 6.95
N ARG A 12 14.68 -49.55 7.16
CA ARG A 12 15.70 -50.40 6.54
C ARG A 12 15.57 -50.46 5.02
N TYR A 13 14.31 -50.50 4.52
CA TYR A 13 14.05 -50.45 3.08
C TYR A 13 14.39 -49.07 2.46
N LEU A 14 14.10 -47.99 3.14
CA LEU A 14 14.49 -46.62 2.72
C LEU A 14 16.02 -46.49 2.63
N ARG A 15 16.79 -47.16 3.50
CA ARG A 15 18.26 -47.16 3.49
C ARG A 15 18.87 -48.22 2.58
N GLY A 16 18.09 -49.24 2.17
CA GLY A 16 18.54 -50.35 1.36
C GLY A 16 18.98 -49.89 -0.08
N ARG A 17 20.15 -50.34 -0.49
CA ARG A 17 20.80 -49.99 -1.78
C ARG A 17 20.25 -50.76 -2.99
N SER A 18 19.13 -51.44 -2.88
CA SER A 18 18.59 -52.40 -3.85
C SER A 18 17.58 -51.84 -4.86
N GLY A 19 17.55 -50.54 -5.08
CA GLY A 19 16.72 -49.97 -6.14
C GLY A 19 17.45 -49.99 -7.49
N ASP A 20 16.69 -50.26 -8.56
CA ASP A 20 17.18 -50.21 -9.94
C ASP A 20 17.79 -48.80 -10.23
N ARG A 21 18.87 -48.75 -11.02
CA ARG A 21 19.56 -47.48 -11.39
C ARG A 21 18.61 -46.48 -11.99
N PHE A 22 17.63 -46.94 -12.74
CA PHE A 22 16.62 -46.10 -13.39
C PHE A 22 15.65 -45.48 -12.37
N SER A 23 15.16 -46.21 -11.39
CA SER A 23 14.27 -45.71 -10.33
C SER A 23 14.93 -44.60 -9.51
N ARG A 24 16.23 -44.77 -9.18
CA ARG A 24 17.00 -43.74 -8.49
C ARG A 24 17.19 -42.50 -9.35
N PHE A 25 17.51 -42.65 -10.65
CA PHE A 25 17.63 -41.50 -11.55
C PHE A 25 16.33 -40.70 -11.65
N VAL A 26 15.18 -41.35 -11.80
CA VAL A 26 13.88 -40.71 -11.86
C VAL A 26 13.57 -39.98 -10.54
N SER A 27 13.87 -40.61 -9.38
CA SER A 27 13.68 -39.99 -8.07
C SER A 27 14.54 -38.73 -7.88
N TYR A 28 15.81 -38.77 -8.30
CA TYR A 28 16.69 -37.60 -8.25
C TYR A 28 16.22 -36.48 -9.18
N MET A 29 15.79 -36.80 -10.38
CA MET A 29 15.25 -35.81 -11.33
C MET A 29 13.96 -35.18 -10.83
N SER A 30 13.06 -35.99 -10.27
CA SER A 30 11.83 -35.49 -9.66
C SER A 30 12.11 -34.56 -8.46
N THR A 31 13.01 -34.99 -7.56
CA THR A 31 13.39 -34.17 -6.39
C THR A 31 14.06 -32.87 -6.82
N ALA A 32 14.98 -32.94 -7.79
CA ALA A 32 15.64 -31.75 -8.32
C ALA A 32 14.64 -30.78 -8.97
N GLY A 33 13.68 -31.31 -9.75
CA GLY A 33 12.63 -30.50 -10.38
C GLY A 33 11.74 -29.79 -9.35
N ILE A 34 11.29 -30.52 -8.31
CA ILE A 34 10.50 -29.94 -7.22
C ILE A 34 11.32 -28.88 -6.46
N THR A 35 12.59 -29.18 -6.15
CA THR A 35 13.46 -28.24 -5.42
C THR A 35 13.64 -26.92 -6.19
N ILE A 36 13.93 -27.00 -7.49
CA ILE A 36 14.06 -25.83 -8.37
C ILE A 36 12.74 -25.06 -8.44
N GLY A 37 11.61 -25.76 -8.60
CA GLY A 37 10.29 -25.15 -8.64
C GLY A 37 9.95 -24.39 -7.35
N VAL A 38 10.19 -25.01 -6.19
CA VAL A 38 9.96 -24.37 -4.88
C VAL A 38 10.92 -23.20 -4.67
N MET A 39 12.20 -23.34 -5.05
CA MET A 39 13.16 -22.24 -4.95
C MET A 39 12.74 -21.03 -5.79
N ALA A 40 12.37 -21.26 -7.04
CA ALA A 40 11.88 -20.20 -7.92
C ALA A 40 10.62 -19.51 -7.33
N LEU A 41 9.67 -20.30 -6.80
CA LEU A 41 8.47 -19.79 -6.18
C LEU A 41 8.77 -18.91 -4.95
N VAL A 42 9.58 -19.41 -4.02
CA VAL A 42 9.98 -18.68 -2.81
C VAL A 42 10.66 -17.36 -3.17
N THR A 43 11.52 -17.39 -4.19
CA THR A 43 12.21 -16.19 -4.68
C THR A 43 11.22 -15.16 -5.22
N VAL A 44 10.29 -15.58 -6.08
CA VAL A 44 9.28 -14.68 -6.66
C VAL A 44 8.36 -14.11 -5.58
N LEU A 45 7.87 -14.93 -4.65
CA LEU A 45 7.05 -14.47 -3.53
C LEU A 45 7.79 -13.50 -2.61
N SER A 46 9.07 -13.75 -2.34
CA SER A 46 9.89 -12.87 -1.51
C SER A 46 10.10 -11.50 -2.15
N VAL A 47 10.41 -11.46 -3.45
CA VAL A 47 10.55 -10.21 -4.21
C VAL A 47 9.23 -9.45 -4.22
N MET A 48 8.12 -10.14 -4.46
CA MET A 48 6.80 -9.52 -4.52
C MET A 48 6.35 -8.95 -3.17
N ASN A 49 6.54 -9.69 -2.08
CA ASN A 49 6.25 -9.19 -0.74
C ASN A 49 7.08 -7.95 -0.40
N GLY A 50 8.36 -7.94 -0.81
CA GLY A 50 9.23 -6.78 -0.67
C GLY A 50 8.73 -5.57 -1.48
N PHE A 51 8.29 -5.79 -2.70
CA PHE A 51 7.73 -4.75 -3.57
C PHE A 51 6.41 -4.19 -2.99
N GLU A 52 5.50 -5.05 -2.55
CA GLU A 52 4.25 -4.63 -1.89
C GLU A 52 4.52 -3.79 -0.63
N ALA A 53 5.47 -4.21 0.21
CA ALA A 53 5.86 -3.46 1.39
C ALA A 53 6.41 -2.06 1.03
N GLN A 54 7.26 -1.96 0.01
CA GLN A 54 7.77 -0.68 -0.47
C GLN A 54 6.67 0.22 -1.06
N LEU A 55 5.71 -0.35 -1.79
CA LEU A 55 4.56 0.41 -2.30
C LEU A 55 3.73 0.99 -1.15
N LYS A 56 3.44 0.18 -0.12
CA LYS A 56 2.70 0.63 1.07
C LYS A 56 3.41 1.79 1.76
N GLU A 57 4.69 1.66 2.01
CA GLU A 57 5.47 2.66 2.74
C GLU A 57 5.67 3.95 1.94
N ARG A 58 6.05 3.85 0.68
CA ARG A 58 6.41 5.02 -0.13
C ARG A 58 5.22 5.81 -0.66
N ILE A 59 4.16 5.14 -1.09
CA ILE A 59 3.01 5.82 -1.73
C ILE A 59 1.92 6.11 -0.71
N LEU A 60 1.64 5.17 0.18
CA LEU A 60 0.52 5.25 1.12
C LEU A 60 0.94 5.70 2.53
N GLY A 61 2.24 5.81 2.80
CA GLY A 61 2.75 6.22 4.12
C GLY A 61 2.43 7.67 4.48
N VAL A 62 2.23 8.56 3.50
CA VAL A 62 2.00 9.99 3.71
C VAL A 62 0.59 10.42 3.35
N LEU A 63 0.01 9.79 2.32
CA LEU A 63 -1.36 10.10 1.89
C LEU A 63 -2.37 9.43 2.82
N PRO A 64 -3.48 10.10 3.16
CA PRO A 64 -4.56 9.46 3.90
C PRO A 64 -5.10 8.26 3.11
N HIS A 65 -5.30 7.14 3.81
CA HIS A 65 -5.80 5.92 3.18
C HIS A 65 -7.23 6.09 2.70
N ALA A 66 -8.04 6.82 3.45
CA ALA A 66 -9.37 7.26 3.02
C ALA A 66 -9.67 8.66 3.54
N VAL A 67 -10.57 9.32 2.85
CA VAL A 67 -11.17 10.58 3.27
C VAL A 67 -12.69 10.44 3.19
N ILE A 68 -13.34 10.69 4.29
CA ILE A 68 -14.80 10.64 4.43
C ILE A 68 -15.31 12.07 4.46
N SER A 69 -16.16 12.43 3.52
CA SER A 69 -16.62 13.80 3.31
C SER A 69 -18.12 13.85 3.05
N GLN A 70 -18.73 15.02 3.21
CA GLN A 70 -20.07 15.24 2.70
C GLN A 70 -20.05 15.46 1.17
N HIS A 71 -21.17 15.17 0.52
CA HIS A 71 -21.29 15.25 -0.95
C HIS A 71 -20.98 16.63 -1.52
N ASP A 72 -21.22 17.69 -0.77
CA ASP A 72 -20.91 19.06 -1.17
C ASP A 72 -19.45 19.47 -0.92
N GLY A 73 -18.63 18.57 -0.37
CA GLY A 73 -17.23 18.83 0.00
C GLY A 73 -17.04 19.83 1.14
N LYS A 74 -18.10 20.13 1.90
CA LYS A 74 -18.11 21.08 3.02
C LYS A 74 -18.52 20.39 4.30
N THR A 75 -17.64 19.59 4.83
CA THR A 75 -17.88 18.83 6.05
C THR A 75 -17.74 19.73 7.28
N PRO A 76 -18.72 19.82 8.17
CA PRO A 76 -18.60 20.59 9.40
C PRO A 76 -17.45 20.06 10.27
N VAL A 77 -16.66 20.98 10.82
CA VAL A 77 -15.64 20.65 11.81
C VAL A 77 -16.34 20.49 13.16
N SER A 78 -16.16 19.35 13.79
CA SER A 78 -16.48 19.09 15.18
C SER A 78 -15.21 18.72 15.92
N GLU A 79 -15.18 18.84 17.26
CA GLU A 79 -14.01 18.47 18.06
C GLU A 79 -13.63 17.00 17.89
N THR A 80 -14.61 16.16 17.58
CA THR A 80 -14.43 14.72 17.35
C THR A 80 -15.09 14.30 16.05
N ALA A 81 -14.50 13.31 15.38
CA ALA A 81 -15.11 12.72 14.19
C ALA A 81 -16.47 12.09 14.52
N PRO A 82 -17.42 12.03 13.55
CA PRO A 82 -18.67 11.32 13.72
C PRO A 82 -18.48 9.88 14.22
N GLN A 83 -19.40 9.39 15.07
CA GLN A 83 -19.26 8.07 15.71
C GLN A 83 -19.04 6.92 14.73
N PHE A 84 -19.68 6.95 13.56
CA PHE A 84 -19.53 5.92 12.55
C PHE A 84 -18.09 5.86 11.98
N ILE A 85 -17.37 7.00 11.97
CA ILE A 85 -15.96 7.06 11.55
C ILE A 85 -15.06 6.61 12.70
N GLN A 86 -15.36 6.98 13.94
CA GLN A 86 -14.59 6.55 15.12
C GLN A 86 -14.60 5.05 15.34
N ASN A 87 -15.68 4.38 14.95
CA ASN A 87 -15.83 2.92 15.07
C ASN A 87 -15.03 2.13 14.01
N MET A 88 -14.33 2.81 13.10
CA MET A 88 -13.45 2.14 12.15
C MET A 88 -12.14 1.74 12.83
N SER A 89 -11.62 0.58 12.49
CA SER A 89 -10.33 0.08 13.01
C SER A 89 -9.17 0.86 12.37
N THR A 90 -8.85 2.02 12.93
CA THR A 90 -7.80 2.92 12.46
C THR A 90 -6.58 2.88 13.38
N ILE A 91 -5.38 3.15 12.84
CA ILE A 91 -4.14 3.27 13.65
C ILE A 91 -4.21 4.52 14.55
N ALA A 92 -4.78 5.60 14.02
CA ALA A 92 -4.89 6.88 14.70
C ALA A 92 -6.34 7.37 14.65
N ALA A 93 -6.71 8.24 15.57
CA ALA A 93 -8.01 8.89 15.54
C ALA A 93 -8.21 9.62 14.19
N PRO A 94 -9.41 9.54 13.59
CA PRO A 94 -9.72 10.29 12.39
C PRO A 94 -9.52 11.80 12.62
N GLU A 95 -8.91 12.47 11.66
CA GLU A 95 -8.56 13.88 11.77
C GLU A 95 -9.17 14.69 10.63
N PRO A 96 -9.56 15.96 10.89
CA PRO A 96 -10.06 16.83 9.84
C PRO A 96 -8.95 17.16 8.83
N ILE A 97 -9.33 17.27 7.55
CA ILE A 97 -8.42 17.58 6.45
C ILE A 97 -9.05 18.56 5.48
N VAL A 98 -8.27 19.49 4.99
CA VAL A 98 -8.59 20.32 3.82
C VAL A 98 -7.77 19.82 2.65
N ARG A 99 -8.40 19.49 1.54
CA ARG A 99 -7.71 19.00 0.35
C ARG A 99 -8.29 19.59 -0.92
N GLY A 100 -7.44 19.79 -1.91
CA GLY A 100 -7.87 20.26 -3.23
C GLY A 100 -6.72 20.36 -4.20
N GLU A 101 -7.06 20.61 -5.44
CA GLU A 101 -6.07 20.90 -6.47
C GLU A 101 -5.64 22.36 -6.37
N ALA A 102 -4.35 22.58 -6.49
CA ALA A 102 -3.77 23.90 -6.49
C ALA A 102 -2.63 23.99 -7.51
N VAL A 103 -2.44 25.18 -8.02
CA VAL A 103 -1.29 25.51 -8.85
C VAL A 103 -0.27 26.24 -7.99
N ILE A 104 0.97 25.79 -8.06
CA ILE A 104 2.10 26.43 -7.39
C ILE A 104 2.98 27.13 -8.39
N GLN A 105 3.31 28.37 -8.10
CA GLN A 105 4.16 29.23 -8.91
C GLN A 105 5.37 29.67 -8.09
N SER A 106 6.55 29.45 -8.65
CA SER A 106 7.80 30.06 -8.21
C SER A 106 8.22 31.19 -9.17
N SER A 107 9.37 31.80 -8.93
CA SER A 107 9.98 32.75 -9.89
C SER A 107 10.41 32.07 -11.19
N ALA A 108 10.65 30.74 -11.18
CA ALA A 108 11.21 30.01 -12.31
C ALA A 108 10.15 29.19 -13.07
N GLN A 109 9.18 28.61 -12.38
CA GLN A 109 8.22 27.67 -12.96
C GLN A 109 6.85 27.72 -12.30
N LEU A 110 5.87 27.16 -13.02
CA LEU A 110 4.49 26.96 -12.57
C LEU A 110 4.11 25.51 -12.81
N THR A 111 3.52 24.86 -11.80
CA THR A 111 3.05 23.49 -11.92
C THR A 111 1.76 23.28 -11.11
N ALA A 112 0.98 22.28 -11.50
CA ALA A 112 -0.20 21.87 -10.75
C ALA A 112 0.18 20.78 -9.75
N GLY A 113 -0.58 20.70 -8.66
CA GLY A 113 -0.40 19.66 -7.65
C GLY A 113 -1.58 19.58 -6.69
N TYR A 114 -1.42 18.74 -5.68
CA TYR A 114 -2.41 18.52 -4.63
C TYR A 114 -2.03 19.28 -3.36
N LEU A 115 -2.94 20.10 -2.88
CA LEU A 115 -2.82 20.80 -1.61
C LEU A 115 -3.52 20.00 -0.52
N ILE A 116 -2.79 19.72 0.55
CA ILE A 116 -3.31 19.11 1.77
C ILE A 116 -3.07 20.06 2.93
N GLY A 117 -4.14 20.47 3.59
CA GLY A 117 -4.12 21.23 4.83
C GLY A 117 -4.35 20.31 6.01
N ILE A 118 -3.39 20.24 6.91
CA ILE A 118 -3.42 19.42 8.12
C ILE A 118 -3.21 20.28 9.36
N GLU A 119 -3.67 19.80 10.51
CA GLU A 119 -3.23 20.31 11.80
C GLU A 119 -1.99 19.55 12.23
N PRO A 120 -0.85 20.22 12.42
CA PRO A 120 0.40 19.56 12.75
C PRO A 120 0.33 18.93 14.15
N LYS A 121 0.38 17.61 14.24
CA LYS A 121 0.40 16.84 15.49
C LYS A 121 1.64 15.98 15.57
N LEU A 122 2.07 15.68 16.79
CA LEU A 122 3.14 14.71 17.04
C LEU A 122 2.68 13.33 16.55
N GLY A 123 3.53 12.68 15.75
CA GLY A 123 3.23 11.35 15.19
C GLY A 123 2.49 11.36 13.85
N ASP A 124 2.27 12.53 13.23
CA ASP A 124 1.78 12.58 11.84
C ASP A 124 2.77 11.85 10.92
N PRO A 125 2.28 10.97 10.03
CA PRO A 125 3.13 10.18 9.13
C PRO A 125 4.14 10.99 8.32
N ILE A 126 3.80 12.24 7.95
CA ILE A 126 4.71 13.11 7.19
C ILE A 126 6.01 13.42 7.94
N SER A 127 5.99 13.41 9.28
CA SER A 127 7.18 13.72 10.08
C SER A 127 8.33 12.75 9.85
N ASN A 128 8.03 11.49 9.52
CA ASN A 128 9.04 10.46 9.24
C ASN A 128 9.73 10.66 7.88
N HIS A 129 9.14 11.46 7.00
CA HIS A 129 9.64 11.71 5.65
C HIS A 129 10.25 13.09 5.45
N LEU A 130 10.33 13.92 6.52
CA LEU A 130 10.93 15.25 6.44
C LEU A 130 12.44 15.16 6.27
N ILE A 131 12.96 15.77 5.20
CA ILE A 131 14.40 15.96 4.98
C ILE A 131 14.86 17.25 5.63
N ALA A 132 14.03 18.30 5.56
CA ALA A 132 14.34 19.62 6.10
C ALA A 132 13.07 20.26 6.66
N GLY A 133 13.22 21.04 7.73
CA GLY A 133 12.11 21.66 8.44
C GLY A 133 11.62 20.83 9.61
N ARG A 134 10.62 21.35 10.32
CA ARG A 134 9.93 20.67 11.44
C ARG A 134 8.44 20.85 11.28
N LEU A 135 7.66 19.79 11.50
CA LEU A 135 6.20 19.83 11.34
C LEU A 135 5.55 20.92 12.21
N SER A 136 6.08 21.18 13.38
CA SER A 136 5.65 22.26 14.30
C SER A 136 5.81 23.67 13.74
N SER A 137 6.54 23.86 12.64
CA SER A 137 6.64 25.16 11.96
C SER A 137 5.44 25.51 11.11
N LEU A 138 4.52 24.58 10.84
CA LEU A 138 3.26 24.84 10.12
C LEU A 138 2.21 25.44 11.04
N GLN A 139 2.42 26.66 11.51
CA GLN A 139 1.47 27.34 12.38
C GLN A 139 0.37 28.06 11.58
N ALA A 140 -0.83 28.12 12.14
CA ALA A 140 -1.95 28.79 11.52
C ALA A 140 -1.70 30.29 11.33
N GLY A 141 -1.95 30.80 10.13
CA GLY A 141 -1.78 32.22 9.79
C GLY A 141 -0.40 32.62 9.33
N GLU A 142 0.60 31.75 9.40
CA GLU A 142 1.96 32.05 8.95
C GLU A 142 2.18 31.78 7.46
N TYR A 143 1.23 31.14 6.79
CA TYR A 143 1.28 30.80 5.36
C TYR A 143 2.60 30.10 4.99
N LYS A 144 2.92 29.05 5.69
CA LYS A 144 4.05 28.16 5.44
C LYS A 144 3.62 26.93 4.65
N VAL A 145 4.51 26.42 3.79
CA VAL A 145 4.26 25.24 2.98
C VAL A 145 5.42 24.26 3.08
N PHE A 146 5.09 22.97 3.13
CA PHE A 146 6.03 21.88 2.92
C PHE A 146 5.84 21.34 1.51
N LEU A 147 6.94 21.15 0.81
CA LEU A 147 6.96 20.65 -0.56
C LEU A 147 7.64 19.29 -0.63
N GLY A 148 7.14 18.43 -1.49
CA GLY A 148 7.87 17.23 -1.85
C GLY A 148 9.19 17.57 -2.55
N HIS A 149 10.22 16.76 -2.33
CA HIS A 149 11.58 17.01 -2.83
C HIS A 149 11.62 17.21 -4.35
N SER A 150 10.91 16.38 -5.10
CA SER A 150 10.85 16.48 -6.57
C SER A 150 10.15 17.78 -7.02
N LEU A 151 9.10 18.20 -6.31
CA LEU A 151 8.38 19.44 -6.57
C LEU A 151 9.25 20.65 -6.29
N ALA A 152 9.94 20.70 -5.14
CA ALA A 152 10.85 21.79 -4.78
C ALA A 152 11.98 21.92 -5.81
N ARG A 153 12.53 20.79 -6.28
CA ARG A 153 13.57 20.78 -7.32
C ARG A 153 13.04 21.28 -8.66
N SER A 154 11.84 20.86 -9.09
CA SER A 154 11.26 21.34 -10.36
C SER A 154 10.99 22.83 -10.33
N LEU A 155 10.50 23.34 -9.21
CA LEU A 155 10.23 24.77 -8.99
C LEU A 155 11.50 25.59 -8.75
N LYS A 156 12.66 24.96 -8.57
CA LYS A 156 13.95 25.56 -8.22
C LYS A 156 13.86 26.43 -6.96
N VAL A 157 13.20 25.90 -5.93
CA VAL A 157 13.04 26.58 -4.64
C VAL A 157 13.70 25.81 -3.51
N SER A 158 14.15 26.57 -2.51
CA SER A 158 14.77 26.08 -1.29
C SER A 158 13.96 26.56 -0.07
N MET A 159 14.36 26.10 1.14
CA MET A 159 13.77 26.59 2.37
C MET A 159 13.92 28.11 2.51
N GLY A 160 12.84 28.77 2.92
CA GLY A 160 12.77 30.21 3.05
C GLY A 160 12.28 30.96 1.81
N ASP A 161 12.28 30.31 0.63
CA ASP A 161 11.78 30.93 -0.59
C ASP A 161 10.27 31.12 -0.55
N LYS A 162 9.79 32.11 -1.29
CA LYS A 162 8.36 32.38 -1.42
C LYS A 162 7.81 31.76 -2.69
N VAL A 163 6.70 31.06 -2.54
CA VAL A 163 5.92 30.48 -3.64
C VAL A 163 4.49 30.99 -3.57
N ARG A 164 3.83 31.08 -4.71
CA ARG A 164 2.42 31.46 -4.79
C ARG A 164 1.57 30.23 -5.04
N LEU A 165 0.62 29.98 -4.14
CA LEU A 165 -0.40 28.97 -4.31
C LEU A 165 -1.68 29.60 -4.85
N MET A 166 -2.29 28.96 -5.85
CA MET A 166 -3.51 29.39 -6.51
C MET A 166 -4.48 28.21 -6.57
N VAL A 167 -5.74 28.44 -6.20
CA VAL A 167 -6.80 27.44 -6.26
C VAL A 167 -7.85 27.88 -7.27
N THR A 168 -8.06 27.05 -8.29
CA THR A 168 -8.95 27.36 -9.42
C THR A 168 -10.42 27.22 -9.07
N ASN A 169 -10.75 26.30 -8.17
CA ASN A 169 -12.13 26.05 -7.73
C ASN A 169 -12.68 27.09 -6.76
N ALA A 170 -11.80 27.92 -6.16
CA ALA A 170 -12.16 29.04 -5.31
C ALA A 170 -11.91 30.35 -6.03
N THR A 171 -12.91 30.88 -6.74
CA THR A 171 -12.78 32.12 -7.50
C THR A 171 -13.36 33.32 -6.76
N GLN A 172 -12.77 34.50 -6.96
CA GLN A 172 -13.30 35.79 -6.52
C GLN A 172 -13.85 36.54 -7.71
N PHE A 173 -15.09 37.03 -7.56
CA PHE A 173 -15.64 37.97 -8.52
C PHE A 173 -15.00 39.34 -8.31
N THR A 174 -14.38 39.87 -9.35
CA THR A 174 -13.86 41.24 -9.39
C THR A 174 -14.51 41.97 -10.57
N PRO A 175 -14.46 43.32 -10.61
CA PRO A 175 -14.94 44.06 -11.77
C PRO A 175 -14.28 43.66 -13.11
N LEU A 176 -13.11 43.05 -13.05
CA LEU A 176 -12.35 42.57 -14.21
C LEU A 176 -12.59 41.09 -14.54
N GLY A 177 -13.49 40.39 -13.80
CA GLY A 177 -13.82 38.99 -14.02
C GLY A 177 -13.53 38.09 -12.80
N ARG A 178 -13.57 36.78 -13.04
CA ARG A 178 -13.27 35.77 -12.00
C ARG A 178 -11.77 35.58 -11.85
N ILE A 179 -11.24 35.88 -10.67
CA ILE A 179 -9.83 35.64 -10.34
C ILE A 179 -9.72 34.45 -9.38
N PRO A 180 -8.83 33.47 -9.62
CA PRO A 180 -8.60 32.37 -8.69
C PRO A 180 -8.08 32.90 -7.36
N SER A 181 -8.47 32.24 -6.27
CA SER A 181 -7.92 32.53 -4.94
C SER A 181 -6.44 32.20 -4.91
N GLN A 182 -5.62 33.16 -4.48
CA GLN A 182 -4.17 33.02 -4.46
C GLN A 182 -3.55 33.64 -3.22
N ARG A 183 -2.45 33.04 -2.75
CA ARG A 183 -1.64 33.54 -1.63
C ARG A 183 -0.19 33.16 -1.76
N ASN A 184 0.68 34.00 -1.20
CA ASN A 184 2.10 33.69 -1.09
C ASN A 184 2.33 32.87 0.18
N PHE A 185 3.08 31.78 0.05
CA PHE A 185 3.53 30.90 1.10
C PHE A 185 5.05 30.90 1.15
N THR A 186 5.62 30.68 2.33
CA THR A 186 7.05 30.49 2.52
C THR A 186 7.36 29.01 2.65
N VAL A 187 8.34 28.51 1.91
CA VAL A 187 8.78 27.11 2.02
C VAL A 187 9.45 26.89 3.38
N ALA A 188 8.80 26.15 4.26
CA ALA A 188 9.25 25.88 5.63
C ALA A 188 9.74 24.45 5.84
N GLY A 189 9.59 23.59 4.83
CA GLY A 189 10.09 22.22 4.90
C GLY A 189 10.05 21.53 3.54
N ILE A 190 10.87 20.49 3.44
CA ILE A 190 10.95 19.60 2.29
C ILE A 190 10.86 18.18 2.81
N PHE A 191 9.99 17.38 2.20
CA PHE A 191 9.85 15.96 2.50
C PHE A 191 10.19 15.09 1.29
N ASN A 192 10.52 13.83 1.55
CA ASN A 192 10.81 12.84 0.50
C ASN A 192 10.22 11.49 0.91
N THR A 193 9.23 11.04 0.17
CA THR A 193 8.64 9.72 0.30
C THR A 193 9.32 8.71 -0.61
N GLY A 194 10.14 9.18 -1.54
CA GLY A 194 10.76 8.38 -2.59
C GLY A 194 9.77 7.87 -3.64
N SER A 195 8.64 8.57 -3.79
CA SER A 195 7.59 8.26 -4.77
C SER A 195 7.26 9.48 -5.64
N ASP A 196 6.42 9.27 -6.65
CA ASP A 196 5.92 10.33 -7.53
C ASP A 196 5.02 11.35 -6.81
N VAL A 197 4.50 11.01 -5.62
CA VAL A 197 3.79 11.95 -4.73
C VAL A 197 4.64 13.19 -4.42
N ASP A 198 5.96 13.03 -4.30
CA ASP A 198 6.92 14.11 -4.04
C ASP A 198 6.95 15.18 -5.16
N GLY A 199 6.45 14.84 -6.35
CA GLY A 199 6.36 15.76 -7.49
C GLY A 199 5.11 16.64 -7.50
N GLN A 200 4.13 16.35 -6.66
CA GLN A 200 2.81 16.99 -6.75
C GLN A 200 2.23 17.44 -5.41
N LEU A 201 2.72 16.94 -4.28
CA LEU A 201 2.11 17.17 -2.97
C LEU A 201 2.67 18.43 -2.29
N MET A 202 1.74 19.26 -1.82
CA MET A 202 1.96 20.45 -1.02
C MET A 202 1.21 20.32 0.30
N ILE A 203 1.90 20.50 1.43
CA ILE A 203 1.28 20.41 2.75
C ILE A 203 1.37 21.77 3.44
N VAL A 204 0.24 22.23 3.94
CA VAL A 204 0.11 23.52 4.64
C VAL A 204 -0.69 23.34 5.94
N ASN A 205 -0.76 24.37 6.76
CA ASN A 205 -1.68 24.35 7.90
C ASN A 205 -3.13 24.34 7.42
N MET A 206 -4.00 23.57 8.09
CA MET A 206 -5.40 23.39 7.75
C MET A 206 -6.17 24.73 7.69
N THR A 207 -5.90 25.64 8.64
CA THR A 207 -6.53 26.96 8.67
C THR A 207 -6.14 27.80 7.44
N ASP A 208 -4.88 27.74 7.02
CA ASP A 208 -4.39 28.49 5.87
C ASP A 208 -4.90 27.90 4.55
N ALA A 209 -5.02 26.55 4.48
CA ALA A 209 -5.68 25.88 3.37
C ALA A 209 -7.16 26.28 3.26
N SER A 210 -7.90 26.27 4.36
CA SER A 210 -9.31 26.67 4.39
C SER A 210 -9.51 28.12 3.91
N LYS A 211 -8.63 29.04 4.33
CA LYS A 211 -8.66 30.43 3.86
C LYS A 211 -8.34 30.54 2.37
N LEU A 212 -7.35 29.79 1.90
CA LEU A 212 -6.97 29.78 0.48
C LEU A 212 -8.10 29.21 -0.38
N MET A 213 -8.72 28.11 0.05
CA MET A 213 -9.84 27.47 -0.64
C MET A 213 -11.18 28.15 -0.40
N ARG A 214 -11.25 29.18 0.45
CA ARG A 214 -12.46 29.94 0.80
C ARG A 214 -13.58 29.04 1.30
N LEU A 215 -13.23 28.04 2.09
CA LEU A 215 -14.23 27.23 2.76
C LEU A 215 -15.01 28.08 3.76
N PRO A 216 -16.30 27.82 3.95
CA PRO A 216 -17.10 28.44 5.01
C PRO A 216 -16.42 28.25 6.37
N LYS A 217 -16.72 29.16 7.30
CA LYS A 217 -16.20 29.04 8.67
C LYS A 217 -16.61 27.68 9.26
N ASP A 218 -15.71 27.07 10.01
CA ASP A 218 -15.92 25.79 10.68
C ASP A 218 -16.28 24.63 9.73
N THR A 219 -15.74 24.65 8.49
CA THR A 219 -15.85 23.55 7.53
C THR A 219 -14.49 23.10 7.01
N VAL A 220 -14.39 21.80 6.71
CA VAL A 220 -13.23 21.14 6.10
C VAL A 220 -13.66 20.31 4.89
N SER A 221 -12.71 19.81 4.13
CA SER A 221 -13.02 18.92 3.01
C SER A 221 -13.49 17.53 3.44
N GLY A 222 -13.13 17.09 4.65
CA GLY A 222 -13.52 15.80 5.19
C GLY A 222 -12.65 15.35 6.35
N TRP A 223 -12.76 14.07 6.70
CA TRP A 223 -12.01 13.40 7.75
C TRP A 223 -11.02 12.40 7.13
N ARG A 224 -9.74 12.56 7.43
CA ARG A 224 -8.71 11.62 6.98
C ARG A 224 -8.61 10.43 7.93
N VAL A 225 -8.41 9.24 7.35
CA VAL A 225 -8.37 7.99 8.07
C VAL A 225 -7.13 7.20 7.64
N PHE A 226 -6.41 6.64 8.62
CA PHE A 226 -5.25 5.77 8.40
C PHE A 226 -5.53 4.40 9.00
N PHE A 227 -5.42 3.33 8.20
CA PHE A 227 -5.57 1.93 8.62
C PHE A 227 -4.19 1.31 8.88
N SER A 228 -4.16 0.19 9.64
CA SER A 228 -2.95 -0.61 9.84
C SER A 228 -2.41 -1.17 8.51
N ASP A 229 -3.32 -1.56 7.62
CA ASP A 229 -3.02 -1.93 6.25
C ASP A 229 -3.81 -1.02 5.31
N PRO A 230 -3.14 -0.25 4.43
CA PRO A 230 -3.82 0.59 3.44
C PRO A 230 -4.81 -0.14 2.54
N PHE A 231 -4.63 -1.46 2.35
CA PHE A 231 -5.54 -2.28 1.55
C PHE A 231 -6.85 -2.63 2.26
N MET A 232 -6.95 -2.43 3.58
CA MET A 232 -8.22 -2.59 4.32
C MET A 232 -9.31 -1.63 3.86
N VAL A 233 -8.97 -0.56 3.13
CA VAL A 233 -9.96 0.35 2.53
C VAL A 233 -11.02 -0.39 1.69
N THR A 234 -10.67 -1.54 1.10
CA THR A 234 -11.62 -2.34 0.31
C THR A 234 -12.77 -2.90 1.14
N GLU A 235 -12.51 -3.26 2.40
CA GLU A 235 -13.52 -3.81 3.30
C GLU A 235 -14.54 -2.77 3.79
N PHE A 236 -14.11 -1.49 3.81
CA PHE A 236 -14.93 -0.39 4.29
C PHE A 236 -15.64 0.35 3.15
N ALA A 237 -15.06 0.37 1.96
CA ALA A 237 -15.63 1.07 0.80
C ALA A 237 -16.98 0.51 0.35
N ASP A 238 -17.19 -0.81 0.52
CA ASP A 238 -18.43 -1.49 0.15
C ASP A 238 -19.51 -1.39 1.24
N LYS A 239 -19.19 -0.81 2.42
CA LYS A 239 -20.17 -0.62 3.49
C LYS A 239 -21.07 0.59 3.16
N PRO A 240 -22.38 0.48 3.43
CA PRO A 240 -23.29 1.60 3.23
C PRO A 240 -22.87 2.77 4.11
N MET A 241 -22.73 3.95 3.51
CA MET A 241 -22.46 5.19 4.22
C MET A 241 -23.78 5.84 4.65
N PRO A 242 -23.82 6.58 5.75
CA PRO A 242 -24.98 7.42 6.11
C PRO A 242 -25.31 8.40 5.00
N ASP A 243 -26.59 8.78 4.89
CA ASP A 243 -27.07 9.72 3.87
C ASP A 243 -26.26 11.03 3.91
N GLY A 244 -25.88 11.49 2.72
CA GLY A 244 -25.09 12.70 2.54
C GLY A 244 -23.57 12.54 2.71
N TRP A 245 -23.10 11.37 3.11
CA TRP A 245 -21.67 11.09 3.23
C TRP A 245 -21.15 10.28 2.05
N GLN A 246 -19.89 10.52 1.69
CA GLN A 246 -19.19 9.80 0.63
C GLN A 246 -17.81 9.34 1.09
N TRP A 247 -17.45 8.18 0.60
CA TRP A 247 -16.12 7.59 0.76
C TRP A 247 -15.24 7.92 -0.44
N SER A 248 -14.02 8.35 -0.18
CA SER A 248 -13.00 8.52 -1.19
C SER A 248 -11.70 7.98 -0.63
N ASP A 249 -11.11 7.00 -1.29
CA ASP A 249 -9.85 6.42 -0.85
C ASP A 249 -8.76 6.59 -1.92
N TRP A 250 -7.55 6.18 -1.58
CA TRP A 250 -6.38 6.29 -2.44
C TRP A 250 -6.55 5.60 -3.79
N ARG A 251 -7.43 4.61 -3.92
CA ARG A 251 -7.71 3.90 -5.17
C ARG A 251 -8.34 4.80 -6.22
N ALA A 252 -9.09 5.82 -5.82
CA ALA A 252 -9.69 6.78 -6.75
C ALA A 252 -8.62 7.57 -7.54
N GLN A 253 -7.46 7.81 -6.92
CA GLN A 253 -6.35 8.52 -7.56
C GLN A 253 -5.30 7.58 -8.18
N ARG A 254 -5.22 6.33 -7.69
CA ARG A 254 -4.20 5.33 -8.05
C ARG A 254 -4.82 3.98 -8.42
N GLY A 255 -6.03 3.99 -8.98
CA GLY A 255 -6.78 2.77 -9.34
C GLY A 255 -6.03 1.83 -10.27
N GLU A 256 -5.27 2.37 -11.22
CA GLU A 256 -4.44 1.59 -12.14
C GLU A 256 -3.37 0.77 -11.40
N LEU A 257 -2.72 1.39 -10.41
CA LEU A 257 -1.72 0.71 -9.58
C LEU A 257 -2.35 -0.43 -8.78
N PHE A 258 -3.54 -0.18 -8.19
CA PHE A 258 -4.26 -1.20 -7.44
C PHE A 258 -4.67 -2.37 -8.32
N GLN A 259 -5.18 -2.10 -9.52
CA GLN A 259 -5.55 -3.14 -10.49
C GLN A 259 -4.32 -3.95 -10.91
N ALA A 260 -3.17 -3.29 -11.15
CA ALA A 260 -1.94 -3.97 -11.49
C ALA A 260 -1.48 -4.94 -10.37
N VAL A 261 -1.46 -4.49 -9.12
CA VAL A 261 -1.10 -5.34 -7.97
C VAL A 261 -2.08 -6.49 -7.79
N LYS A 262 -3.39 -6.24 -7.95
CA LYS A 262 -4.42 -7.29 -7.85
C LYS A 262 -4.28 -8.33 -8.97
N MET A 263 -4.05 -7.88 -10.20
CA MET A 263 -3.83 -8.75 -11.36
C MET A 263 -2.58 -9.61 -11.16
N GLU A 264 -1.50 -9.02 -10.69
CA GLU A 264 -0.24 -9.72 -10.40
C GLU A 264 -0.42 -10.78 -9.30
N LYS A 265 -1.13 -10.48 -8.20
CA LYS A 265 -1.46 -11.46 -7.16
C LYS A 265 -2.28 -12.64 -7.71
N ASN A 266 -3.24 -12.39 -8.58
CA ASN A 266 -4.03 -13.44 -9.21
C ASN A 266 -3.17 -14.32 -10.13
N MET A 267 -2.29 -13.72 -10.93
CA MET A 267 -1.35 -14.46 -11.79
C MET A 267 -0.39 -15.31 -10.96
N MET A 268 0.13 -14.79 -9.87
CA MET A 268 1.00 -15.57 -8.97
C MET A 268 0.25 -16.71 -8.30
N GLY A 269 -0.99 -16.50 -7.86
CA GLY A 269 -1.85 -17.56 -7.33
C GLY A 269 -2.06 -18.70 -8.35
N LEU A 270 -2.25 -18.37 -9.61
CA LEU A 270 -2.40 -19.34 -10.69
C LEU A 270 -1.08 -20.09 -10.94
N MET A 271 0.06 -19.39 -10.99
CA MET A 271 1.38 -20.00 -11.15
C MET A 271 1.71 -20.93 -9.96
N LEU A 272 1.40 -20.50 -8.74
CA LEU A 272 1.54 -21.33 -7.55
C LEU A 272 0.70 -22.61 -7.66
N GLY A 273 -0.55 -22.50 -8.05
CA GLY A 273 -1.44 -23.64 -8.29
C GLY A 273 -0.87 -24.62 -9.32
N LEU A 274 -0.30 -24.11 -10.41
CA LEU A 274 0.34 -24.93 -11.44
C LEU A 274 1.56 -25.67 -10.89
N ILE A 275 2.47 -25.00 -10.18
CA ILE A 275 3.66 -25.60 -9.58
C ILE A 275 3.28 -26.68 -8.58
N VAL A 276 2.30 -26.41 -7.71
CA VAL A 276 1.78 -27.41 -6.75
C VAL A 276 1.18 -28.61 -7.49
N GLY A 277 0.41 -28.35 -8.56
CA GLY A 277 -0.14 -29.42 -9.40
C GLY A 277 0.93 -30.32 -10.03
N VAL A 278 1.98 -29.72 -10.59
CA VAL A 278 3.12 -30.47 -11.18
C VAL A 278 3.87 -31.25 -10.09
N ALA A 279 4.09 -30.63 -8.91
CA ALA A 279 4.73 -31.32 -7.79
C ALA A 279 3.90 -32.51 -7.29
N ALA A 280 2.60 -32.35 -7.17
CA ALA A 280 1.69 -33.43 -6.78
C ALA A 280 1.70 -34.58 -7.79
N PHE A 281 1.65 -34.25 -9.09
CA PHE A 281 1.74 -35.26 -10.15
C PHE A 281 3.06 -36.02 -10.08
N ASN A 282 4.19 -35.35 -9.91
CA ASN A 282 5.50 -35.99 -9.77
C ASN A 282 5.58 -36.90 -8.55
N ILE A 283 5.04 -36.48 -7.40
CA ILE A 283 4.99 -37.29 -6.17
C ILE A 283 4.15 -38.53 -6.39
N ILE A 284 2.95 -38.40 -6.96
CA ILE A 284 2.05 -39.53 -7.26
C ILE A 284 2.74 -40.52 -8.20
N SER A 285 3.35 -40.04 -9.29
CA SER A 285 4.04 -40.88 -10.25
C SER A 285 5.22 -41.65 -9.62
N ALA A 286 6.00 -40.98 -8.76
CA ALA A 286 7.11 -41.61 -8.03
C ALA A 286 6.59 -42.68 -7.06
N LEU A 287 5.49 -42.40 -6.34
CA LEU A 287 4.87 -43.37 -5.40
C LEU A 287 4.34 -44.61 -6.15
N ILE A 288 3.64 -44.42 -7.28
CA ILE A 288 3.14 -45.52 -8.11
C ILE A 288 4.31 -46.41 -8.55
N MET A 289 5.38 -45.79 -9.02
CA MET A 289 6.57 -46.52 -9.47
C MET A 289 7.20 -47.35 -8.35
N VAL A 290 7.38 -46.77 -7.16
CA VAL A 290 7.92 -47.47 -5.97
C VAL A 290 7.00 -48.62 -5.56
N VAL A 291 5.67 -48.43 -5.55
CA VAL A 291 4.73 -49.47 -5.22
C VAL A 291 4.78 -50.60 -6.23
N MET A 292 4.80 -50.30 -7.52
CA MET A 292 4.92 -51.33 -8.56
C MET A 292 6.20 -52.15 -8.44
N GLU A 293 7.34 -51.49 -8.19
CA GLU A 293 8.65 -52.15 -8.02
C GLU A 293 8.66 -53.11 -6.80
N LYS A 294 7.91 -52.75 -5.74
CA LYS A 294 7.84 -53.51 -4.48
C LYS A 294 6.71 -54.53 -4.41
N GLN A 295 5.85 -54.65 -5.43
CA GLN A 295 4.72 -55.57 -5.44
C GLN A 295 5.15 -57.03 -5.24
N SER A 296 6.23 -57.50 -5.86
CA SER A 296 6.72 -58.85 -5.72
C SER A 296 7.22 -59.15 -4.29
N GLU A 297 7.93 -58.21 -3.68
CA GLU A 297 8.43 -58.35 -2.29
C GLU A 297 7.29 -58.36 -1.28
N VAL A 298 6.27 -57.51 -1.46
CA VAL A 298 5.07 -57.47 -0.64
C VAL A 298 4.26 -58.77 -0.79
N ALA A 299 4.17 -59.33 -2.00
CA ALA A 299 3.50 -60.63 -2.22
C ALA A 299 4.20 -61.76 -1.44
N ILE A 300 5.53 -61.79 -1.41
CA ILE A 300 6.29 -62.77 -0.63
C ILE A 300 6.00 -62.61 0.88
N LEU A 301 6.02 -61.38 1.40
CA LEU A 301 5.72 -61.12 2.81
C LEU A 301 4.28 -61.54 3.18
N LYS A 302 3.30 -61.32 2.30
CA LYS A 302 1.93 -61.80 2.50
C LYS A 302 1.85 -63.35 2.56
N THR A 303 2.61 -64.07 1.76
CA THR A 303 2.63 -65.53 1.82
C THR A 303 3.27 -66.09 3.10
N GLN A 304 4.11 -65.27 3.77
CA GLN A 304 4.72 -65.59 5.07
C GLN A 304 3.82 -65.18 6.28
N GLY A 305 2.61 -64.72 6.05
CA GLY A 305 1.64 -64.42 7.13
C GLY A 305 1.75 -63.08 7.76
N MET A 306 2.40 -62.10 7.11
CA MET A 306 2.39 -60.67 7.55
C MET A 306 1.25 -59.90 6.97
#